data_64590d42a9313d529bd51de9acf8104f
#
_entry.id   64590d42a9313d529bd51de9acf8104f
#
_cell.length_a   1.000
_cell.length_b   1.000
_cell.length_c   1.000
_cell.angle_alpha   90.00
_cell.angle_beta   90.00
_cell.angle_gamma   90.00
#
_symmetry.space_group_name_H-M   'P 1'
#
loop_
_entity.id
_entity.type
_entity.pdbx_description
1 polymer ?
#
loop_
_entity_poly.entity_id
_entity_poly.type
_entity_poly.pdbx_seq_one_letter_code
_entity_poly.pdbx_strand_id
1 'polypeptide(L)'
;MNVHYEACTHLHRVVSEIKKRGMKAGVTLNPHTPVLLLEDIIRDLDMVLLMSVNPGFGGQKFIEHSLEKVKVLKELILRKNARALIEVDGGVNLETGKRLVEAGADVLVAGNFVFSSQDPIHTIHQLKSL
;
A
#
# COMPACT_ATOMS: atom_id res chain seq x y z
N MET A 1 -6.80 7.57 -8.97
CA MET A 1 -7.21 6.21 -9.43
C MET A 1 -6.09 5.25 -9.13
N ASN A 2 -6.40 4.05 -8.63
CA ASN A 2 -5.43 3.00 -8.32
C ASN A 2 -5.69 1.79 -9.22
N VAL A 3 -4.63 1.19 -9.77
CA VAL A 3 -4.69 0.03 -10.66
C VAL A 3 -3.75 -1.07 -10.19
N HIS A 4 -4.13 -2.32 -10.36
CA HIS A 4 -3.25 -3.45 -10.09
C HIS A 4 -2.16 -3.57 -11.14
N TYR A 5 -0.91 -3.73 -10.71
CA TYR A 5 0.24 -3.98 -11.58
C TYR A 5 -0.03 -5.17 -12.51
N GLU A 6 -0.53 -6.26 -11.93
CA GLU A 6 -0.78 -7.52 -12.62
C GLU A 6 -1.91 -7.46 -13.66
N ALA A 7 -2.76 -6.41 -13.58
CA ALA A 7 -3.83 -6.18 -14.54
C ALA A 7 -3.42 -5.24 -15.70
N CYS A 8 -2.20 -4.69 -15.69
CA CYS A 8 -1.76 -3.67 -16.63
C CYS A 8 -0.55 -4.11 -17.44
N THR A 9 -0.75 -4.60 -18.66
CA THR A 9 0.35 -4.94 -19.57
C THR A 9 1.23 -3.72 -19.92
N HIS A 10 0.62 -2.53 -20.04
CA HIS A 10 1.30 -1.27 -20.37
C HIS A 10 1.12 -0.25 -19.24
N LEU A 11 1.65 -0.56 -18.06
CA LEU A 11 1.44 0.23 -16.84
C LEU A 11 1.82 1.71 -16.99
N HIS A 12 2.97 2.01 -17.60
CA HIS A 12 3.41 3.40 -17.85
C HIS A 12 2.36 4.19 -18.65
N ARG A 13 1.77 3.58 -19.68
CA ARG A 13 0.71 4.21 -20.49
C ARG A 13 -0.53 4.47 -19.62
N VAL A 14 -0.95 3.51 -18.81
CA VAL A 14 -2.13 3.64 -17.93
C VAL A 14 -1.92 4.76 -16.92
N VAL A 15 -0.78 4.82 -16.26
CA VAL A 15 -0.41 5.90 -15.32
C VAL A 15 -0.45 7.26 -16.01
N SER A 16 0.14 7.37 -17.20
CA SER A 16 0.16 8.61 -17.98
C SER A 16 -1.26 9.09 -18.33
N GLU A 17 -2.15 8.17 -18.74
CA GLU A 17 -3.54 8.51 -19.07
C GLU A 17 -4.35 8.97 -17.84
N ILE A 18 -4.13 8.33 -16.67
CA ILE A 18 -4.73 8.76 -15.40
C ILE A 18 -4.32 10.20 -15.08
N LYS A 19 -3.02 10.50 -15.18
CA LYS A 19 -2.48 11.84 -14.87
C LYS A 19 -2.92 12.90 -15.88
N LYS A 20 -2.99 12.59 -17.18
CA LYS A 20 -3.53 13.50 -18.20
C LYS A 20 -4.97 13.95 -17.91
N ARG A 21 -5.76 13.13 -17.22
CA ARG A 21 -7.12 13.44 -16.80
C ARG A 21 -7.20 14.23 -15.48
N GLY A 22 -6.06 14.72 -14.97
CA GLY A 22 -5.99 15.50 -13.74
C GLY A 22 -6.14 14.67 -12.45
N MET A 23 -6.07 13.34 -12.54
CA MET A 23 -6.20 12.45 -11.37
C MET A 23 -4.83 12.05 -10.81
N LYS A 24 -4.79 11.77 -9.51
CA LYS A 24 -3.66 11.08 -8.88
C LYS A 24 -3.63 9.61 -9.31
N ALA A 25 -2.43 9.08 -9.56
CA ALA A 25 -2.21 7.71 -10.00
C ALA A 25 -1.56 6.87 -8.90
N GLY A 26 -2.17 5.72 -8.60
CA GLY A 26 -1.64 4.71 -7.69
C GLY A 26 -1.51 3.35 -8.36
N VAL A 27 -0.61 2.53 -7.84
CA VAL A 27 -0.41 1.15 -8.29
C VAL A 27 -0.47 0.20 -7.10
N THR A 28 -1.20 -0.89 -7.26
CA THR A 28 -1.29 -1.98 -6.28
C THR A 28 -0.39 -3.14 -6.68
N LEU A 29 0.36 -3.68 -5.73
CA LEU A 29 1.17 -4.88 -5.89
C LEU A 29 0.62 -6.03 -5.03
N ASN A 30 0.47 -7.21 -5.62
CA ASN A 30 0.17 -8.43 -4.89
C ASN A 30 1.35 -8.84 -3.97
N PRO A 31 1.11 -9.71 -2.97
CA PRO A 31 2.16 -10.11 -2.03
C PRO A 31 3.44 -10.65 -2.69
N HIS A 32 3.29 -11.39 -3.79
CA HIS A 32 4.41 -12.00 -4.52
C HIS A 32 5.10 -11.09 -5.53
N THR A 33 4.55 -9.89 -5.82
CA THR A 33 5.09 -8.98 -6.85
C THR A 33 6.18 -8.10 -6.27
N PRO A 34 7.43 -8.15 -6.77
CA PRO A 34 8.53 -7.34 -6.25
C PRO A 34 8.32 -5.84 -6.46
N VAL A 35 8.65 -5.03 -5.45
CA VAL A 35 8.52 -3.56 -5.52
C VAL A 35 9.48 -2.92 -6.53
N LEU A 36 10.61 -3.57 -6.83
CA LEU A 36 11.60 -3.09 -7.82
C LEU A 36 11.05 -3.01 -9.24
N LEU A 37 9.97 -3.70 -9.54
CA LEU A 37 9.26 -3.56 -10.83
C LEU A 37 8.69 -2.16 -11.05
N LEU A 38 8.60 -1.34 -10.01
CA LEU A 38 8.15 0.06 -10.10
C LEU A 38 9.31 1.06 -10.26
N GLU A 39 10.57 0.58 -10.31
CA GLU A 39 11.75 1.45 -10.27
C GLU A 39 11.73 2.54 -11.36
N ASP A 40 11.28 2.21 -12.57
CA ASP A 40 11.29 3.12 -13.72
C ASP A 40 10.11 4.11 -13.73
N ILE A 41 9.04 3.84 -12.95
CA ILE A 41 7.83 4.67 -12.93
C ILE A 41 7.52 5.27 -11.57
N ILE A 42 8.29 4.98 -10.53
CA ILE A 42 7.98 5.38 -9.15
C ILE A 42 7.83 6.89 -8.99
N ARG A 43 8.52 7.70 -9.80
CA ARG A 43 8.41 9.17 -9.78
C ARG A 43 7.07 9.67 -10.32
N ASP A 44 6.39 8.88 -11.13
CA ASP A 44 5.10 9.23 -11.73
C ASP A 44 3.93 8.82 -10.84
N LEU A 45 4.19 8.04 -9.79
CA LEU A 45 3.18 7.54 -8.87
C LEU A 45 2.95 8.49 -7.70
N ASP A 46 1.68 8.65 -7.33
CA ASP A 46 1.27 9.37 -6.12
C ASP A 46 1.12 8.42 -4.91
N MET A 47 0.91 7.12 -5.17
CA MET A 47 0.74 6.10 -4.13
C MET A 47 1.10 4.71 -4.66
N VAL A 48 1.65 3.87 -3.79
CA VAL A 48 1.82 2.43 -4.01
C VAL A 48 1.10 1.69 -2.89
N LEU A 49 0.12 0.88 -3.25
CA LEU A 49 -0.57 -0.02 -2.33
C LEU A 49 0.09 -1.39 -2.35
N LEU A 50 0.58 -1.82 -1.20
CA LEU A 50 1.09 -3.17 -0.99
C LEU A 50 0.01 -4.05 -0.35
N MET A 51 -0.39 -5.11 -1.02
CA MET A 51 -1.26 -6.11 -0.43
C MET A 51 -0.45 -6.97 0.54
N SER A 52 -0.88 -7.00 1.80
CA SER A 52 -0.30 -7.82 2.88
C SER A 52 -1.11 -9.08 3.18
N VAL A 53 -2.08 -9.37 2.33
CA VAL A 53 -2.83 -10.62 2.18
C VAL A 53 -3.07 -10.87 0.70
N ASN A 54 -3.47 -12.08 0.30
CA ASN A 54 -3.91 -12.29 -1.08
C ASN A 54 -5.25 -11.57 -1.31
N PRO A 55 -5.39 -10.74 -2.37
CA PRO A 55 -6.63 -10.03 -2.63
C PRO A 55 -7.78 -11.01 -2.93
N GLY A 56 -9.00 -10.66 -2.52
CA GLY A 56 -10.19 -11.46 -2.80
C GLY A 56 -11.23 -11.47 -1.68
N PHE A 57 -10.84 -11.59 -0.41
CA PHE A 57 -11.76 -11.55 0.74
C PHE A 57 -11.09 -10.99 2.00
N GLY A 58 -11.90 -10.48 2.92
CA GLY A 58 -11.42 -9.91 4.19
C GLY A 58 -11.08 -10.96 5.26
N GLY A 59 -10.47 -10.53 6.37
CA GLY A 59 -10.18 -11.36 7.54
C GLY A 59 -9.04 -12.36 7.36
N GLN A 60 -8.20 -12.19 6.34
CA GLN A 60 -7.03 -13.04 6.12
C GLN A 60 -5.88 -12.69 7.08
N LYS A 61 -5.01 -13.66 7.31
CA LYS A 61 -3.81 -13.48 8.13
C LYS A 61 -2.77 -12.63 7.40
N PHE A 62 -2.17 -11.68 8.14
CA PHE A 62 -1.08 -10.83 7.68
C PHE A 62 0.14 -11.64 7.19
N ILE A 63 0.67 -11.26 6.06
CA ILE A 63 1.88 -11.86 5.47
C ILE A 63 3.11 -11.09 5.97
N GLU A 64 3.93 -11.71 6.83
CA GLU A 64 5.08 -11.08 7.49
C GLU A 64 6.10 -10.47 6.52
N HIS A 65 6.32 -11.08 5.36
CA HIS A 65 7.22 -10.55 4.33
C HIS A 65 6.81 -9.15 3.81
N SER A 66 5.57 -8.73 4.03
CA SER A 66 5.11 -7.40 3.66
C SER A 66 5.90 -6.27 4.35
N LEU A 67 6.42 -6.52 5.55
CA LEU A 67 7.28 -5.56 6.26
C LEU A 67 8.58 -5.26 5.49
N GLU A 68 9.23 -6.30 4.96
CA GLU A 68 10.42 -6.13 4.13
C GLU A 68 10.09 -5.39 2.83
N LYS A 69 8.96 -5.71 2.21
CA LYS A 69 8.50 -4.99 1.00
C LYS A 69 8.29 -3.49 1.27
N VAL A 70 7.71 -3.11 2.42
CA VAL A 70 7.54 -1.70 2.81
C VAL A 70 8.89 -1.01 2.93
N LYS A 71 9.89 -1.64 3.60
CA LYS A 71 11.23 -1.09 3.74
C LYS A 71 11.92 -0.89 2.37
N VAL A 72 11.90 -1.92 1.53
CA VAL A 72 12.51 -1.86 0.18
C VAL A 72 11.83 -0.78 -0.68
N LEU A 73 10.50 -0.65 -0.58
CA LEU A 73 9.77 0.40 -1.29
C LEU A 73 10.13 1.80 -0.77
N LYS A 74 10.26 1.97 0.54
CA LYS A 74 10.69 3.24 1.15
C LYS A 74 12.08 3.65 0.67
N GLU A 75 13.02 2.72 0.64
CA GLU A 75 14.37 2.94 0.11
C GLU A 75 14.34 3.31 -1.38
N LEU A 76 13.52 2.63 -2.19
CA LEU A 76 13.35 2.95 -3.60
C LEU A 76 12.82 4.39 -3.81
N ILE A 77 11.78 4.77 -3.06
CA ILE A 77 11.20 6.11 -3.10
C ILE A 77 12.25 7.17 -2.76
N LEU A 78 13.02 6.98 -1.70
CA LEU A 78 14.09 7.90 -1.28
C LEU A 78 15.20 7.98 -2.33
N ARG A 79 15.71 6.83 -2.79
CA ARG A 79 16.77 6.76 -3.80
C ARG A 79 16.41 7.46 -5.11
N LYS A 80 15.16 7.33 -5.54
CA LYS A 80 14.66 7.96 -6.78
C LYS A 80 14.16 9.38 -6.57
N ASN A 81 14.20 9.93 -5.35
CA ASN A 81 13.61 11.22 -5.01
C ASN A 81 12.13 11.32 -5.47
N ALA A 82 11.38 10.26 -5.24
CA ALA A 82 9.95 10.17 -5.55
C ALA A 82 9.08 10.65 -4.38
N ARG A 83 7.78 10.85 -4.63
CA ARG A 83 6.82 11.38 -3.64
C ARG A 83 5.67 10.41 -3.35
N ALA A 84 5.74 9.19 -3.86
CA ALA A 84 4.70 8.20 -3.68
C ALA A 84 4.50 7.89 -2.19
N LEU A 85 3.25 7.87 -1.74
CA LEU A 85 2.89 7.35 -0.42
C LEU A 85 2.84 5.82 -0.46
N ILE A 86 3.17 5.20 0.65
CA ILE A 86 3.09 3.75 0.84
C ILE A 86 1.81 3.42 1.60
N GLU A 87 0.88 2.76 0.94
CA GLU A 87 -0.35 2.24 1.53
C GLU A 87 -0.24 0.72 1.71
N VAL A 88 -0.80 0.19 2.81
CA VAL A 88 -0.82 -1.25 3.08
C VAL A 88 -2.24 -1.69 3.41
N ASP A 89 -2.69 -2.75 2.74
CA ASP A 89 -4.01 -3.37 2.97
C ASP A 89 -3.88 -4.89 3.18
N GLY A 90 -4.46 -5.36 4.28
CA GLY A 90 -4.60 -6.77 4.61
C GLY A 90 -4.03 -7.16 5.97
N GLY A 91 -4.89 -7.68 6.86
CA GLY A 91 -4.49 -8.15 8.19
C GLY A 91 -3.95 -7.05 9.11
N VAL A 92 -4.30 -5.79 8.85
CA VAL A 92 -3.88 -4.65 9.66
C VAL A 92 -4.67 -4.60 10.96
N ASN A 93 -3.96 -4.53 12.09
CA ASN A 93 -4.44 -4.31 13.44
C ASN A 93 -3.45 -3.39 14.18
N LEU A 94 -3.59 -3.19 15.49
CA LEU A 94 -2.70 -2.30 16.25
C LEU A 94 -1.23 -2.79 16.27
N GLU A 95 -1.02 -4.09 16.35
CA GLU A 95 0.32 -4.68 16.37
C GLU A 95 0.99 -4.59 14.99
N THR A 96 0.34 -5.15 13.96
CA THR A 96 0.89 -5.13 12.60
C THR A 96 0.97 -3.71 12.05
N GLY A 97 -0.01 -2.85 12.37
CA GLY A 97 -0.02 -1.43 11.99
C GLY A 97 1.17 -0.67 12.54
N LYS A 98 1.50 -0.84 13.83
CA LYS A 98 2.69 -0.24 14.43
C LYS A 98 3.97 -0.63 13.69
N ARG A 99 4.15 -1.92 13.43
CA ARG A 99 5.32 -2.46 12.71
C ARG A 99 5.40 -1.95 11.26
N LEU A 100 4.25 -1.76 10.60
CA LEU A 100 4.17 -1.20 9.25
C LEU A 100 4.57 0.27 9.22
N VAL A 101 4.10 1.07 10.19
CA VAL A 101 4.49 2.49 10.31
C VAL A 101 5.99 2.61 10.59
N GLU A 102 6.52 1.81 11.50
CA GLU A 102 7.97 1.76 11.79
C GLU A 102 8.79 1.35 10.55
N ALA A 103 8.24 0.49 9.69
CA ALA A 103 8.87 0.10 8.41
C ALA A 103 8.80 1.19 7.33
N GLY A 104 7.93 2.19 7.48
CA GLY A 104 7.80 3.32 6.58
C GLY A 104 6.47 3.45 5.83
N ALA A 105 5.42 2.74 6.24
CA ALA A 105 4.07 2.91 5.68
C ALA A 105 3.48 4.27 6.07
N ASP A 106 2.82 4.93 5.12
CA ASP A 106 2.19 6.24 5.32
C ASP A 106 0.67 6.12 5.52
N VAL A 107 0.05 5.07 4.98
CA VAL A 107 -1.41 4.83 5.00
C VAL A 107 -1.71 3.38 5.34
N LEU A 108 -2.65 3.15 6.25
CA LEU A 108 -3.10 1.81 6.66
C LEU A 108 -4.57 1.61 6.34
N VAL A 109 -4.91 0.46 5.74
CA VAL A 109 -6.29 0.03 5.53
C VAL A 109 -6.61 -1.10 6.51
N ALA A 110 -7.58 -0.90 7.38
CA ALA A 110 -7.91 -1.80 8.49
C ALA A 110 -9.42 -2.10 8.57
N GLY A 111 -10.02 -2.51 7.45
CA GLY A 111 -11.47 -2.70 7.36
C GLY A 111 -12.02 -3.71 8.37
N ASN A 112 -11.60 -4.97 8.27
CA ASN A 112 -12.10 -6.04 9.14
C ASN A 112 -11.82 -5.76 10.63
N PHE A 113 -10.64 -5.28 10.98
CA PHE A 113 -10.26 -4.98 12.36
C PHE A 113 -11.14 -3.89 12.97
N VAL A 114 -11.44 -2.83 12.21
CA VAL A 114 -12.29 -1.72 12.67
C VAL A 114 -13.74 -2.19 12.80
N PHE A 115 -14.30 -2.81 11.76
CA PHE A 115 -15.72 -3.18 11.75
C PHE A 115 -16.08 -4.36 12.68
N SER A 116 -15.12 -5.21 13.04
CA SER A 116 -15.33 -6.28 14.02
C SER A 116 -15.10 -5.84 15.48
N SER A 117 -14.62 -4.62 15.70
CA SER A 117 -14.39 -4.10 17.04
C SER A 117 -15.70 -3.70 17.74
N GLN A 118 -15.70 -3.71 19.09
CA GLN A 118 -16.86 -3.27 19.89
C GLN A 118 -17.08 -1.75 19.77
N ASP A 119 -16.02 -0.98 19.57
CA ASP A 119 -16.05 0.48 19.37
C ASP A 119 -15.18 0.85 18.16
N PRO A 120 -15.77 0.91 16.95
CA PRO A 120 -15.05 1.26 15.73
C PRO A 120 -14.40 2.64 15.77
N ILE A 121 -15.05 3.62 16.38
CA ILE A 121 -14.53 5.00 16.47
C ILE A 121 -13.26 5.03 17.33
N HIS A 122 -13.30 4.42 18.49
CA HIS A 122 -12.13 4.30 19.36
C HIS A 122 -10.98 3.56 18.69
N THR A 123 -11.29 2.46 17.98
CA THR A 123 -10.31 1.68 17.21
C THR A 123 -9.64 2.52 16.12
N ILE A 124 -10.38 3.35 15.41
CA ILE A 124 -9.83 4.28 14.41
C ILE A 124 -8.88 5.29 15.08
N HIS A 125 -9.26 5.84 16.24
CA HIS A 125 -8.39 6.77 16.99
C HIS A 125 -7.09 6.10 17.42
N GLN A 126 -7.13 4.85 17.89
CA GLN A 126 -5.94 4.09 18.25
C GLN A 126 -5.02 3.87 17.02
N LEU A 127 -5.59 3.48 15.86
CA LEU A 127 -4.82 3.31 14.62
C LEU A 127 -4.18 4.62 14.14
N LYS A 128 -4.86 5.75 14.28
CA LYS A 128 -4.33 7.08 13.92
C LYS A 128 -3.23 7.57 14.85
N SER A 129 -3.08 7.00 16.02
CA SER A 129 -2.04 7.37 16.98
C SER A 129 -0.76 6.54 16.86
N LEU A 130 -0.73 5.58 15.93
CA LEU A 130 0.47 4.81 15.63
C LEU A 130 1.50 5.69 14.89
#